data_bda30109af6b0a1fe39915b4caee9981
#
_entry.id   bda30109af6b0a1fe39915b4caee9981
#
_cell.length_a   1.000
_cell.length_b   1.000
_cell.length_c   1.000
_cell.angle_alpha   90.00
_cell.angle_beta   90.00
_cell.angle_gamma   90.00
#
_symmetry.space_group_name_H-M   'P 1'
#
loop_
_entity.id
_entity.type
_entity.pdbx_description
1 polymer ?
#
loop_
_entity_poly.entity_id
_entity_poly.type
_entity_poly.pdbx_seq_one_letter_code
_entity_poly.pdbx_strand_id
1 'polypeptide(L)'
;MINLYRVLEIPPVYRAAQHVLAPGMDRIVTELLSRTVSQFPTPATILDVGCGPSSWLWKFGMKPVGLDLCHAYTKKFRDAGNLSVTGSAALLPFPSESFELVFSYGLLHHLPEALARETVGEIIRVTRASGHVVIFDPMLPKVAWRRPHAWVLGKLDRGKFIRPQGIYESCILGAREWRTLRFTHSYLGTEGVLSVLQKAG
;
A
#
# COMPACT_ATOMS: atom_id res chain seq x y z
N MET A 1 -32.37 -1.75 1.98
CA MET A 1 -31.18 -2.61 1.83
C MET A 1 -30.05 -2.02 2.65
N ILE A 2 -29.56 -2.75 3.64
CA ILE A 2 -28.37 -2.33 4.42
C ILE A 2 -27.19 -2.33 3.44
N ASN A 3 -26.58 -1.16 3.25
CA ASN A 3 -25.44 -1.04 2.36
C ASN A 3 -24.25 -1.79 3.02
N LEU A 4 -24.00 -3.02 2.57
CA LEU A 4 -22.96 -3.91 3.11
C LEU A 4 -21.58 -3.22 3.18
N TYR A 5 -21.33 -2.28 2.28
CA TYR A 5 -20.09 -1.47 2.28
C TYR A 5 -19.96 -0.58 3.53
N ARG A 6 -21.04 -0.02 4.07
CA ARG A 6 -21.01 0.77 5.31
C ARG A 6 -20.66 -0.06 6.54
N VAL A 7 -21.11 -1.32 6.58
CA VAL A 7 -20.78 -2.24 7.70
C VAL A 7 -19.30 -2.57 7.72
N LEU A 8 -18.67 -2.70 6.56
CA LEU A 8 -17.24 -2.93 6.43
C LEU A 8 -16.39 -1.67 6.71
N GLU A 9 -16.98 -0.49 6.88
CA GLU A 9 -16.28 0.73 7.34
C GLU A 9 -15.98 0.70 8.85
N ILE A 10 -16.62 -0.21 9.59
CA ILE A 10 -16.40 -0.41 11.01
C ILE A 10 -15.09 -1.21 11.18
N PRO A 11 -14.03 -0.65 11.81
CA PRO A 11 -12.70 -1.28 11.85
C PRO A 11 -12.66 -2.71 12.38
N PRO A 12 -13.40 -3.09 13.45
CA PRO A 12 -13.44 -4.48 13.90
C PRO A 12 -14.09 -5.43 12.88
N VAL A 13 -15.14 -4.99 12.18
CA VAL A 13 -15.84 -5.78 11.16
C VAL A 13 -14.92 -5.96 9.94
N TYR A 14 -14.23 -4.92 9.52
CA TYR A 14 -13.25 -5.00 8.44
C TYR A 14 -12.11 -5.98 8.77
N ARG A 15 -11.55 -5.91 9.99
CA ARG A 15 -10.52 -6.85 10.44
C ARG A 15 -11.03 -8.30 10.47
N ALA A 16 -12.22 -8.53 11.01
CA ALA A 16 -12.84 -9.85 11.00
C ALA A 16 -13.07 -10.38 9.58
N ALA A 17 -13.57 -9.52 8.69
CA ALA A 17 -13.75 -9.86 7.28
C ALA A 17 -12.40 -10.20 6.60
N GLN A 18 -11.33 -9.44 6.86
CA GLN A 18 -10.00 -9.75 6.34
C GLN A 18 -9.47 -11.10 6.83
N HIS A 19 -9.68 -11.46 8.11
CA HIS A 19 -9.26 -12.77 8.63
C HIS A 19 -9.99 -13.94 7.94
N VAL A 20 -11.26 -13.74 7.59
CA VAL A 20 -12.07 -14.76 6.88
C VAL A 20 -11.74 -14.81 5.39
N LEU A 21 -11.60 -13.64 4.74
CA LEU A 21 -11.41 -13.53 3.29
C LEU A 21 -9.96 -13.67 2.85
N ALA A 22 -9.00 -13.37 3.73
CA ALA A 22 -7.58 -13.50 3.45
C ALA A 22 -6.82 -14.08 4.66
N PRO A 23 -7.14 -15.32 5.09
CA PRO A 23 -6.51 -15.94 6.24
C PRO A 23 -4.99 -16.06 6.03
N GLY A 24 -4.22 -15.76 7.07
CA GLY A 24 -2.77 -15.78 7.03
C GLY A 24 -2.11 -14.54 6.43
N MET A 25 -2.88 -13.61 5.86
CA MET A 25 -2.35 -12.40 5.23
C MET A 25 -1.48 -11.59 6.20
N ASP A 26 -1.97 -11.37 7.41
CA ASP A 26 -1.24 -10.57 8.41
C ASP A 26 0.17 -11.12 8.68
N ARG A 27 0.29 -12.45 8.84
CA ARG A 27 1.57 -13.12 9.08
C ARG A 27 2.48 -13.03 7.86
N ILE A 28 1.98 -13.39 6.68
CA ILE A 28 2.77 -13.45 5.44
C ILE A 28 3.28 -12.06 5.07
N VAL A 29 2.40 -11.05 5.12
CA VAL A 29 2.76 -9.67 4.79
C VAL A 29 3.72 -9.10 5.83
N THR A 30 3.49 -9.35 7.13
CA THR A 30 4.41 -8.90 8.19
C THR A 30 5.82 -9.47 7.98
N GLU A 31 5.94 -10.76 7.70
CA GLU A 31 7.23 -11.40 7.46
C GLU A 31 7.93 -10.82 6.22
N LEU A 32 7.19 -10.64 5.12
CA LEU A 32 7.73 -10.06 3.90
C LEU A 32 8.20 -8.62 4.09
N LEU A 33 7.37 -7.77 4.71
CA LEU A 33 7.73 -6.39 4.99
C LEU A 33 8.90 -6.29 5.96
N SER A 34 8.93 -7.12 7.01
CA SER A 34 10.06 -7.17 7.95
C SER A 34 11.38 -7.43 7.22
N ARG A 35 11.41 -8.46 6.37
CA ARG A 35 12.59 -8.79 5.55
C ARG A 35 12.96 -7.68 4.57
N THR A 36 11.98 -6.93 4.09
CA THR A 36 12.21 -5.84 3.14
C THR A 36 12.80 -4.62 3.85
N VAL A 37 12.17 -4.16 4.92
CA VAL A 37 12.62 -2.95 5.63
C VAL A 37 13.93 -3.15 6.38
N SER A 38 14.25 -4.38 6.80
CA SER A 38 15.53 -4.69 7.45
C SER A 38 16.74 -4.62 6.51
N GLN A 39 16.52 -4.54 5.18
CA GLN A 39 17.59 -4.36 4.20
C GLN A 39 18.06 -2.89 4.09
N PHE A 40 17.30 -1.96 4.66
CA PHE A 40 17.59 -0.53 4.58
C PHE A 40 18.23 -0.03 5.88
N PRO A 41 19.09 1.00 5.82
CA PRO A 41 19.45 1.75 7.01
C PRO A 41 18.20 2.24 7.73
N THR A 42 18.25 2.34 9.06
CA THR A 42 17.10 2.86 9.82
C THR A 42 16.77 4.30 9.37
N PRO A 43 15.62 4.53 8.70
CA PRO A 43 15.32 5.83 8.16
C PRO A 43 14.89 6.79 9.27
N ALA A 44 15.42 8.02 9.24
CA ALA A 44 15.02 9.08 10.17
C ALA A 44 13.70 9.75 9.76
N THR A 45 13.41 9.79 8.46
CA THR A 45 12.20 10.42 7.91
C THR A 45 11.42 9.44 7.05
N ILE A 46 10.17 9.18 7.44
CA ILE A 46 9.32 8.17 6.79
C ILE A 46 7.96 8.78 6.45
N LEU A 47 7.47 8.52 5.24
CA LEU A 47 6.11 8.85 4.81
C LEU A 47 5.32 7.57 4.51
N ASP A 48 4.09 7.47 4.99
CA ASP A 48 3.11 6.43 4.62
C ASP A 48 1.99 7.06 3.79
N VAL A 49 1.96 6.76 2.49
CA VAL A 49 1.02 7.34 1.52
C VAL A 49 -0.19 6.44 1.37
N GLY A 50 -1.38 6.97 1.66
CA GLY A 50 -2.61 6.18 1.79
C GLY A 50 -2.60 5.39 3.09
N CYS A 51 -2.17 6.01 4.19
CA CYS A 51 -1.92 5.34 5.46
C CYS A 51 -3.17 4.73 6.10
N GLY A 52 -4.36 5.16 5.70
CA GLY A 52 -5.57 4.76 6.38
C GLY A 52 -5.57 5.18 7.87
N PRO A 53 -6.27 4.43 8.74
CA PRO A 53 -6.30 4.72 10.17
C PRO A 53 -5.09 4.17 10.94
N SER A 54 -4.17 3.46 10.30
CA SER A 54 -3.03 2.79 10.95
C SER A 54 -1.97 2.42 9.91
N SER A 55 -0.71 2.33 10.33
CA SER A 55 0.40 1.92 9.45
C SER A 55 0.89 0.51 9.75
N TRP A 56 1.24 -0.24 8.71
CA TRP A 56 1.96 -1.50 8.85
C TRP A 56 3.36 -1.32 9.47
N LEU A 57 3.96 -0.16 9.24
CA LEU A 57 5.30 0.17 9.73
C LEU A 57 5.38 0.25 11.27
N TRP A 58 4.25 0.48 11.95
CA TRP A 58 4.21 0.46 13.43
C TRP A 58 4.61 -0.90 14.00
N LYS A 59 4.36 -2.01 13.30
CA LYS A 59 4.78 -3.36 13.72
C LYS A 59 6.30 -3.52 13.81
N PHE A 60 7.03 -2.64 13.15
CA PHE A 60 8.49 -2.61 13.11
C PHE A 60 9.08 -1.47 13.95
N GLY A 61 8.27 -0.84 14.81
CA GLY A 61 8.69 0.28 15.66
C GLY A 61 8.91 1.60 14.92
N MET A 62 8.57 1.67 13.62
CA MET A 62 8.71 2.88 12.82
C MET A 62 7.53 3.83 13.03
N LYS A 63 7.80 5.14 12.99
CA LYS A 63 6.81 6.21 13.18
C LYS A 63 6.71 7.09 11.93
N PRO A 64 6.01 6.65 10.88
CA PRO A 64 5.87 7.45 9.66
C PRO A 64 4.96 8.66 9.90
N VAL A 65 5.16 9.71 9.11
CA VAL A 65 4.11 10.69 8.84
C VAL A 65 3.08 10.01 7.94
N GLY A 66 1.81 10.00 8.32
CA GLY A 66 0.73 9.43 7.51
C GLY A 66 0.13 10.47 6.57
N LEU A 67 -0.21 10.09 5.33
CA LEU A 67 -1.04 10.90 4.45
C LEU A 67 -2.20 10.04 3.94
N ASP A 68 -3.41 10.58 4.02
CA ASP A 68 -4.62 9.96 3.47
C ASP A 68 -5.62 11.03 3.02
N LEU A 69 -6.43 10.74 2.01
CA LEU A 69 -7.49 11.64 1.56
C LEU A 69 -8.63 11.75 2.57
N CYS A 70 -8.87 10.69 3.35
CA CYS A 70 -9.94 10.61 4.32
C CYS A 70 -9.54 11.26 5.66
N HIS A 71 -10.13 12.42 5.99
CA HIS A 71 -9.88 13.12 7.24
C HIS A 71 -10.13 12.25 8.49
N ALA A 72 -11.15 11.38 8.45
CA ALA A 72 -11.44 10.49 9.57
C ALA A 72 -10.30 9.47 9.82
N TYR A 73 -9.59 9.05 8.78
CA TYR A 73 -8.43 8.16 8.89
C TYR A 73 -7.21 8.91 9.45
N THR A 74 -6.89 10.06 8.90
CA THR A 74 -5.77 10.87 9.39
C THR A 74 -5.99 11.33 10.84
N LYS A 75 -7.26 11.60 11.24
CA LYS A 75 -7.58 11.86 12.65
C LYS A 75 -7.26 10.64 13.53
N LYS A 76 -7.69 9.43 13.17
CA LYS A 76 -7.38 8.22 13.93
C LYS A 76 -5.88 7.94 14.00
N PHE A 77 -5.17 8.21 12.93
CA PHE A 77 -3.71 8.08 12.87
C PHE A 77 -3.02 9.02 13.87
N ARG A 78 -3.50 10.27 14.00
CA ARG A 78 -3.04 11.24 15.02
C ARG A 78 -3.41 10.83 16.44
N ASP A 79 -4.65 10.34 16.63
CA ASP A 79 -5.13 9.88 17.94
C ASP A 79 -4.28 8.69 18.46
N ALA A 80 -3.63 7.94 17.56
CA ALA A 80 -2.64 6.90 17.88
C ALA A 80 -1.22 7.45 18.17
N GLY A 81 -1.04 8.76 18.29
CA GLY A 81 0.22 9.40 18.65
C GLY A 81 1.21 9.62 17.48
N ASN A 82 0.73 9.65 16.25
CA ASN A 82 1.58 9.84 15.07
C ASN A 82 1.18 11.12 14.30
N LEU A 83 2.12 11.67 13.52
CA LEU A 83 1.84 12.80 12.65
C LEU A 83 1.05 12.34 11.41
N SER A 84 0.10 13.14 10.96
CA SER A 84 -0.57 12.89 9.68
C SER A 84 -1.11 14.15 9.03
N VAL A 85 -1.26 14.09 7.70
CA VAL A 85 -1.79 15.15 6.85
C VAL A 85 -2.97 14.59 6.04
N THR A 86 -4.05 15.36 5.93
CA THR A 86 -5.15 15.03 5.02
C THR A 86 -4.84 15.66 3.66
N GLY A 87 -4.73 14.83 2.62
CA GLY A 87 -4.37 15.31 1.29
C GLY A 87 -4.41 14.24 0.22
N SER A 88 -4.27 14.67 -1.04
CA SER A 88 -4.22 13.78 -2.19
C SER A 88 -2.84 13.16 -2.35
N ALA A 89 -2.79 11.84 -2.62
CA ALA A 89 -1.55 11.15 -2.93
C ALA A 89 -0.97 11.55 -4.31
N ALA A 90 -1.82 12.04 -5.21
CA ALA A 90 -1.40 12.55 -6.52
C ALA A 90 -0.87 14.00 -6.48
N LEU A 91 -0.90 14.64 -5.32
CA LEU A 91 -0.34 15.99 -5.07
C LEU A 91 0.10 16.07 -3.61
N LEU A 92 1.28 15.53 -3.31
CA LEU A 92 1.80 15.45 -1.95
C LEU A 92 2.24 16.84 -1.44
N PRO A 93 1.73 17.29 -0.28
CA PRO A 93 2.03 18.61 0.27
C PRO A 93 3.39 18.63 0.99
N PHE A 94 4.40 18.01 0.39
CA PHE A 94 5.75 17.95 0.92
C PHE A 94 6.76 18.40 -0.14
N PRO A 95 7.86 19.04 0.24
CA PRO A 95 8.95 19.35 -0.68
C PRO A 95 9.53 18.10 -1.34
N SER A 96 10.19 18.28 -2.48
CA SER A 96 10.99 17.21 -3.07
C SER A 96 12.06 16.73 -2.10
N GLU A 97 12.41 15.44 -2.14
CA GLU A 97 13.53 14.87 -1.37
C GLU A 97 13.42 15.06 0.16
N SER A 98 12.20 14.94 0.69
CA SER A 98 11.93 15.10 2.13
C SER A 98 12.08 13.82 2.96
N PHE A 99 11.90 12.65 2.34
CA PHE A 99 11.80 11.38 3.07
C PHE A 99 12.84 10.35 2.61
N GLU A 100 13.43 9.67 3.58
CA GLU A 100 14.38 8.57 3.35
C GLU A 100 13.68 7.26 2.99
N LEU A 101 12.47 7.06 3.53
CA LEU A 101 11.59 5.95 3.16
C LEU A 101 10.19 6.48 2.85
N VAL A 102 9.69 6.16 1.66
CA VAL A 102 8.29 6.36 1.31
C VAL A 102 7.63 4.99 1.14
N PHE A 103 6.60 4.76 1.92
CA PHE A 103 5.85 3.52 1.98
C PHE A 103 4.42 3.73 1.49
N SER A 104 3.84 2.74 0.82
CA SER A 104 2.43 2.73 0.45
C SER A 104 1.91 1.30 0.45
N TYR A 105 0.80 1.06 1.14
CA TYR A 105 0.19 -0.25 1.26
C TYR A 105 -1.27 -0.23 0.83
N GLY A 106 -1.59 -0.91 -0.26
CA GLY A 106 -2.97 -1.07 -0.71
C GLY A 106 -3.64 0.24 -1.12
N LEU A 107 -2.92 1.13 -1.81
CA LEU A 107 -3.44 2.40 -2.28
C LEU A 107 -3.75 2.39 -3.78
N LEU A 108 -2.84 1.88 -4.61
CA LEU A 108 -2.92 2.09 -6.05
C LEU A 108 -4.16 1.43 -6.67
N HIS A 109 -4.66 0.32 -6.10
CA HIS A 109 -5.88 -0.34 -6.56
C HIS A 109 -7.17 0.44 -6.25
N HIS A 110 -7.10 1.54 -5.51
CA HIS A 110 -8.21 2.48 -5.33
C HIS A 110 -8.20 3.62 -6.36
N LEU A 111 -7.11 3.78 -7.12
CA LEU A 111 -6.90 4.90 -8.02
C LEU A 111 -7.05 4.49 -9.49
N PRO A 112 -7.72 5.29 -10.34
CA PRO A 112 -7.62 5.15 -11.79
C PRO A 112 -6.16 5.18 -12.24
N GLU A 113 -5.87 4.63 -13.43
CA GLU A 113 -4.49 4.45 -13.91
C GLU A 113 -3.71 5.78 -13.98
N ALA A 114 -4.35 6.86 -14.45
CA ALA A 114 -3.72 8.18 -14.52
C ALA A 114 -3.30 8.67 -13.13
N LEU A 115 -4.21 8.63 -12.14
CA LEU A 115 -3.91 9.04 -10.77
C LEU A 115 -2.89 8.12 -10.10
N ALA A 116 -2.88 6.82 -10.42
CA ALA A 116 -1.86 5.90 -9.90
C ALA A 116 -0.46 6.29 -10.41
N ARG A 117 -0.32 6.68 -11.68
CA ARG A 117 0.95 7.17 -12.26
C ARG A 117 1.39 8.47 -11.61
N GLU A 118 0.48 9.43 -11.44
CA GLU A 118 0.75 10.69 -10.76
C GLU A 118 1.19 10.45 -9.31
N THR A 119 0.48 9.57 -8.59
CA THR A 119 0.83 9.18 -7.21
C THR A 119 2.25 8.59 -7.13
N VAL A 120 2.61 7.69 -8.04
CA VAL A 120 3.96 7.11 -8.06
C VAL A 120 5.00 8.20 -8.38
N GLY A 121 4.70 9.12 -9.29
CA GLY A 121 5.54 10.28 -9.57
C GLY A 121 5.80 11.13 -8.33
N GLU A 122 4.76 11.45 -7.57
CA GLU A 122 4.85 12.21 -6.32
C GLU A 122 5.62 11.46 -5.22
N ILE A 123 5.36 10.16 -5.05
CA ILE A 123 6.12 9.30 -4.13
C ILE A 123 7.62 9.39 -4.45
N ILE A 124 7.99 9.26 -5.72
CA ILE A 124 9.40 9.36 -6.14
C ILE A 124 9.95 10.77 -5.95
N ARG A 125 9.14 11.81 -6.21
CA ARG A 125 9.56 13.21 -6.05
C ARG A 125 9.94 13.52 -4.60
N VAL A 126 9.11 13.10 -3.64
CA VAL A 126 9.35 13.39 -2.21
C VAL A 126 10.37 12.47 -1.57
N THR A 127 10.75 11.35 -2.23
CA THR A 127 11.83 10.47 -1.77
C THR A 127 13.17 11.14 -1.99
N ARG A 128 14.05 11.12 -0.99
CA ARG A 128 15.43 11.63 -1.07
C ARG A 128 16.28 10.87 -2.10
N ALA A 129 17.33 11.51 -2.55
CA ALA A 129 18.43 10.81 -3.22
C ALA A 129 18.95 9.67 -2.32
N SER A 130 19.20 8.51 -2.90
CA SER A 130 19.56 7.26 -2.20
C SER A 130 18.49 6.72 -1.23
N GLY A 131 17.34 7.37 -1.13
CA GLY A 131 16.20 6.91 -0.34
C GLY A 131 15.46 5.74 -0.98
N HIS A 132 14.52 5.15 -0.25
CA HIS A 132 13.81 3.94 -0.64
C HIS A 132 12.31 4.20 -0.80
N VAL A 133 11.72 3.55 -1.79
CA VAL A 133 10.27 3.45 -1.97
C VAL A 133 9.86 1.99 -1.83
N VAL A 134 8.81 1.74 -1.05
CA VAL A 134 8.21 0.41 -0.89
C VAL A 134 6.72 0.52 -1.16
N ILE A 135 6.24 -0.15 -2.19
CA ILE A 135 4.82 -0.18 -2.56
C ILE A 135 4.34 -1.63 -2.53
N PHE A 136 3.30 -1.88 -1.74
CA PHE A 136 2.53 -3.12 -1.79
C PHE A 136 1.14 -2.86 -2.36
N ASP A 137 0.69 -3.71 -3.29
CA ASP A 137 -0.67 -3.63 -3.82
C ASP A 137 -1.24 -5.02 -4.14
N PRO A 138 -2.55 -5.28 -3.95
CA PRO A 138 -3.16 -6.54 -4.36
C PRO A 138 -3.20 -6.67 -5.88
N MET A 139 -3.15 -7.92 -6.34
CA MET A 139 -3.17 -8.29 -7.75
C MET A 139 -4.28 -9.29 -8.06
N LEU A 140 -4.86 -9.22 -9.26
CA LEU A 140 -5.66 -10.32 -9.77
C LEU A 140 -4.77 -11.55 -10.02
N PRO A 141 -5.26 -12.78 -9.75
CA PRO A 141 -4.48 -13.99 -10.02
C PRO A 141 -4.13 -14.08 -11.51
N LYS A 142 -2.89 -14.50 -11.83
CA LYS A 142 -2.43 -14.66 -13.23
C LYS A 142 -3.35 -15.55 -14.05
N VAL A 143 -3.90 -16.59 -13.43
CA VAL A 143 -4.74 -17.59 -14.07
C VAL A 143 -6.03 -17.72 -13.26
N ALA A 144 -7.05 -16.98 -13.66
CA ALA A 144 -8.33 -16.87 -12.94
C ALA A 144 -8.99 -18.24 -12.69
N TRP A 145 -9.00 -19.14 -13.68
CA TRP A 145 -9.64 -20.46 -13.55
C TRP A 145 -8.92 -21.41 -12.59
N ARG A 146 -7.61 -21.22 -12.35
CA ARG A 146 -6.86 -21.98 -11.34
C ARG A 146 -7.09 -21.50 -9.91
N ARG A 147 -7.54 -20.24 -9.74
CA ARG A 147 -7.79 -19.62 -8.44
C ARG A 147 -9.10 -18.80 -8.49
N PRO A 148 -10.24 -19.46 -8.77
CA PRO A 148 -11.51 -18.75 -8.98
C PRO A 148 -11.96 -17.97 -7.74
N HIS A 149 -11.75 -18.52 -6.53
CA HIS A 149 -12.06 -17.82 -5.28
C HIS A 149 -11.23 -16.53 -5.10
N ALA A 150 -9.91 -16.58 -5.39
CA ALA A 150 -9.05 -15.41 -5.30
C ALA A 150 -9.43 -14.34 -6.34
N TRP A 151 -9.86 -14.78 -7.53
CA TRP A 151 -10.38 -13.87 -8.55
C TRP A 151 -11.69 -13.21 -8.11
N VAL A 152 -12.63 -13.98 -7.55
CA VAL A 152 -13.89 -13.45 -7.01
C VAL A 152 -13.64 -12.48 -5.88
N LEU A 153 -12.76 -12.83 -4.92
CA LEU A 153 -12.38 -11.94 -3.82
C LEU A 153 -11.76 -10.64 -4.33
N GLY A 154 -10.88 -10.72 -5.33
CA GLY A 154 -10.31 -9.52 -5.97
C GLY A 154 -11.36 -8.66 -6.68
N LYS A 155 -12.44 -9.25 -7.21
CA LYS A 155 -13.56 -8.50 -7.81
C LYS A 155 -14.51 -7.90 -6.78
N LEU A 156 -14.59 -8.48 -5.59
CA LEU A 156 -15.38 -7.98 -4.46
C LEU A 156 -14.58 -7.02 -3.57
N ASP A 157 -13.28 -6.85 -3.82
CA ASP A 157 -12.46 -5.88 -3.10
C ASP A 157 -12.99 -4.45 -3.32
N ARG A 158 -12.80 -3.60 -2.32
CA ARG A 158 -13.19 -2.18 -2.40
C ARG A 158 -12.39 -1.39 -3.41
N GLY A 159 -11.19 -1.87 -3.75
CA GLY A 159 -10.34 -1.32 -4.80
C GLY A 159 -10.92 -1.62 -6.17
N LYS A 160 -11.56 -0.64 -6.78
CA LYS A 160 -12.20 -0.77 -8.09
C LYS A 160 -11.20 -1.05 -9.23
N PHE A 161 -9.91 -0.87 -8.97
CA PHE A 161 -8.85 -0.87 -9.99
C PHE A 161 -7.73 -1.88 -9.68
N ILE A 162 -8.09 -3.07 -9.14
CA ILE A 162 -7.12 -4.16 -9.04
C ILE A 162 -6.70 -4.55 -10.46
N ARG A 163 -5.40 -4.41 -10.74
CA ARG A 163 -4.84 -4.51 -12.09
C ARG A 163 -4.18 -5.86 -12.35
N PRO A 164 -4.13 -6.31 -13.62
CA PRO A 164 -3.13 -7.28 -14.05
C PRO A 164 -1.72 -6.72 -13.87
N GLN A 165 -0.74 -7.61 -13.67
CA GLN A 165 0.64 -7.22 -13.37
C GLN A 165 1.24 -6.25 -14.40
N GLY A 166 1.05 -6.50 -15.71
CA GLY A 166 1.62 -5.62 -16.73
C GLY A 166 1.08 -4.18 -16.68
N ILE A 167 -0.21 -3.99 -16.36
CA ILE A 167 -0.78 -2.64 -16.19
C ILE A 167 -0.25 -2.00 -14.90
N TYR A 168 -0.12 -2.75 -13.81
CA TYR A 168 0.50 -2.25 -12.58
C TYR A 168 1.94 -1.81 -12.84
N GLU A 169 2.75 -2.66 -13.47
CA GLU A 169 4.13 -2.35 -13.80
C GLU A 169 4.23 -1.09 -14.68
N SER A 170 3.33 -0.92 -15.65
CA SER A 170 3.29 0.31 -16.45
C SER A 170 2.98 1.57 -15.64
N CYS A 171 2.35 1.45 -14.49
CA CYS A 171 2.12 2.59 -13.59
C CYS A 171 3.38 2.97 -12.79
N ILE A 172 4.24 1.99 -12.46
CA ILE A 172 5.40 2.20 -11.60
C ILE A 172 6.71 2.35 -12.39
N LEU A 173 6.82 1.65 -13.54
CA LEU A 173 8.11 1.39 -14.18
C LEU A 173 8.76 2.61 -14.81
N GLY A 174 8.21 3.75 -15.05
CA GLY A 174 9.00 4.85 -15.58
C GLY A 174 10.45 4.39 -15.96
N ALA A 175 11.37 5.21 -16.25
CA ALA A 175 12.77 4.85 -16.57
C ALA A 175 13.63 4.44 -15.33
N ARG A 176 13.07 3.68 -14.39
CA ARG A 176 13.72 3.37 -13.10
C ARG A 176 13.78 1.87 -12.83
N GLU A 177 14.81 1.44 -12.11
CA GLU A 177 15.02 0.04 -11.74
C GLU A 177 14.22 -0.34 -10.48
N TRP A 178 12.99 -0.78 -10.68
CA TRP A 178 12.18 -1.38 -9.63
C TRP A 178 12.49 -2.87 -9.47
N ARG A 179 12.68 -3.31 -8.23
CA ARG A 179 12.63 -4.72 -7.87
C ARG A 179 11.19 -5.06 -7.50
N THR A 180 10.54 -5.90 -8.31
CA THR A 180 9.13 -6.28 -8.14
C THR A 180 9.03 -7.76 -7.82
N LEU A 181 8.40 -8.08 -6.69
CA LEU A 181 8.12 -9.44 -6.24
C LEU A 181 6.61 -9.67 -6.21
N ARG A 182 6.12 -10.58 -7.02
CA ARG A 182 4.75 -11.08 -6.93
C ARG A 182 4.71 -12.29 -6.00
N PHE A 183 3.72 -12.34 -5.11
CA PHE A 183 3.60 -13.41 -4.12
C PHE A 183 2.15 -13.66 -3.74
N THR A 184 1.89 -14.84 -3.15
CA THR A 184 0.61 -15.18 -2.55
C THR A 184 0.61 -14.71 -1.11
N HIS A 185 -0.33 -13.83 -0.75
CA HIS A 185 -0.36 -13.21 0.58
C HIS A 185 -1.48 -13.75 1.50
N SER A 186 -2.21 -14.78 1.06
CA SER A 186 -3.17 -15.48 1.95
C SER A 186 -3.23 -16.97 1.66
N TYR A 187 -3.72 -17.74 2.62
CA TYR A 187 -3.92 -19.18 2.44
C TYR A 187 -5.01 -19.51 1.42
N LEU A 188 -5.88 -18.57 1.10
CA LEU A 188 -6.87 -18.69 0.02
C LEU A 188 -6.30 -18.31 -1.36
N GLY A 189 -5.00 -18.04 -1.45
CA GLY A 189 -4.32 -17.85 -2.72
C GLY A 189 -4.52 -16.48 -3.34
N THR A 190 -4.96 -15.46 -2.57
CA THR A 190 -4.95 -14.08 -3.03
C THR A 190 -3.50 -13.62 -3.27
N GLU A 191 -3.29 -12.87 -4.31
CA GLU A 191 -1.96 -12.45 -4.75
C GLU A 191 -1.76 -10.96 -4.57
N GLY A 192 -0.51 -10.57 -4.32
CA GLY A 192 -0.08 -9.19 -4.25
C GLY A 192 1.28 -9.02 -4.91
N VAL A 193 1.66 -7.78 -5.06
CA VAL A 193 2.96 -7.36 -5.55
C VAL A 193 3.61 -6.43 -4.55
N LEU A 194 4.87 -6.68 -4.27
CA LEU A 194 5.75 -5.79 -3.53
C LEU A 194 6.77 -5.21 -4.50
N SER A 195 6.82 -3.90 -4.58
CA SER A 195 7.76 -3.18 -5.45
C SER A 195 8.66 -2.30 -4.60
N VAL A 196 9.97 -2.41 -4.81
CA VAL A 196 11.00 -1.68 -4.10
C VAL A 196 11.84 -0.91 -5.10
N LEU A 197 12.05 0.37 -4.84
CA LEU A 197 12.96 1.23 -5.59
C LEU A 197 13.96 1.85 -4.62
N GLN A 198 15.24 1.83 -4.97
CA GLN A 198 16.23 2.76 -4.41
C GLN A 198 16.39 3.91 -5.39
N LYS A 199 16.08 5.13 -4.98
CA LYS A 199 16.23 6.31 -5.82
C LYS A 199 17.71 6.58 -6.05
N ALA A 200 18.11 6.78 -7.28
CA ALA A 200 19.49 7.19 -7.60
C ALA A 200 19.88 8.49 -6.87
N GLY A 201 21.14 8.61 -6.52
CA GLY A 201 21.71 9.81 -5.94
C GLY A 201 21.92 10.90 -6.99
#